data_aff6dd0aeeaae9d931984508b23fb8fb
#
_entry.id   aff6dd0aeeaae9d931984508b23fb8fb
#
_cell.length_a   1.000
_cell.length_b   1.000
_cell.length_c   1.000
_cell.angle_alpha   90.00
_cell.angle_beta   90.00
_cell.angle_gamma   90.00
#
_symmetry.space_group_name_H-M   'P 1'
#
loop_
_entity.id
_entity.type
_entity.pdbx_description
1 polymer ?
#
loop_
_entity_poly.entity_id
_entity_poly.type
_entity_poly.pdbx_seq_one_letter_code
_entity_poly.pdbx_strand_id
1 'polypeptide(L)'
;MECNSIATMTMTIPTAVTVLLLLLAFLSHNVEPFVAKNTINRLTVPSLTALFDGTTNESDNNNNNNNINNNNNNTKRLTDVVCVVTGASRGIGKGIALALGKEGATVYITGTSSSSSTTKTTKYATNGQVGGPGTIDETAHAVTAAGGVGIAVQCNHADDDQVKALFQQIKTSHGRLDILVNNVFRVPPGGTDGLFGKFYNLPIDTWDTLHDIGVRSHYVASVYAMPLLLTSRATTKLPRPFIAMISSFGGLTYTFNVPYGVGKAAVDRLAKDMAIELETEDIAVTSFWPGVVRTERTELMVQSGEWDKMVGIPLDHAESPEFTGRAIVAVATDETNKIKSGTTQVVAELASEYKFTDTNGRTPPSIRSLRFLLPAYGMDKETRSKVPLHLIPDWKLPFWVMAKGKPPEKKHAQ
;
A
#
# COMPACT_ATOMS: atom_id res chain seq x y z
N MET A 1 -38.86 7.31 30.65
CA MET A 1 -39.19 6.34 29.60
C MET A 1 -39.06 7.06 28.28
N GLU A 2 -37.89 7.08 27.71
CA GLU A 2 -37.63 7.61 26.36
C GLU A 2 -37.14 6.46 25.50
N CYS A 3 -37.96 6.20 24.48
CA CYS A 3 -37.78 5.13 23.53
C CYS A 3 -36.72 5.59 22.50
N ASN A 4 -35.53 5.00 22.51
CA ASN A 4 -34.55 5.19 21.44
C ASN A 4 -35.07 4.47 20.19
N SER A 5 -35.58 5.24 19.22
CA SER A 5 -35.93 4.75 17.90
C SER A 5 -34.64 4.49 17.12
N ILE A 6 -34.33 3.24 16.85
CA ILE A 6 -33.35 2.81 15.86
C ILE A 6 -33.96 3.14 14.50
N ALA A 7 -33.49 4.22 13.88
CA ALA A 7 -33.86 4.57 12.50
C ALA A 7 -33.18 3.55 11.55
N THR A 8 -33.90 2.52 11.17
CA THR A 8 -33.60 1.67 10.02
C THR A 8 -33.74 2.55 8.76
N MET A 9 -32.62 3.01 8.22
CA MET A 9 -32.58 3.81 7.01
C MET A 9 -32.80 2.88 5.81
N THR A 10 -34.04 2.72 5.42
CA THR A 10 -34.42 2.04 4.17
C THR A 10 -33.90 2.85 2.99
N MET A 11 -33.03 2.26 2.20
CA MET A 11 -32.52 2.83 0.95
C MET A 11 -33.71 3.09 0.01
N THR A 12 -33.97 4.33 -0.34
CA THR A 12 -35.06 4.68 -1.26
C THR A 12 -34.76 4.14 -2.66
N ILE A 13 -35.77 3.62 -3.36
CA ILE A 13 -35.65 3.09 -4.73
C ILE A 13 -34.83 3.99 -5.66
N PRO A 14 -34.93 5.34 -5.62
CA PRO A 14 -34.09 6.24 -6.42
C PRO A 14 -32.59 6.07 -6.21
N THR A 15 -32.13 5.81 -4.98
CA THR A 15 -30.71 5.69 -4.66
C THR A 15 -30.12 4.39 -5.20
N ALA A 16 -30.85 3.29 -5.09
CA ALA A 16 -30.45 1.99 -5.64
C ALA A 16 -30.36 2.02 -7.17
N VAL A 17 -31.30 2.66 -7.83
CA VAL A 17 -31.30 2.85 -9.30
C VAL A 17 -30.13 3.73 -9.73
N THR A 18 -29.84 4.81 -9.00
CA THR A 18 -28.69 5.69 -9.29
C THR A 18 -27.38 4.94 -9.19
N VAL A 19 -27.17 4.14 -8.15
CA VAL A 19 -25.96 3.30 -7.99
C VAL A 19 -25.86 2.28 -9.12
N LEU A 20 -26.96 1.64 -9.52
CA LEU A 20 -26.98 0.68 -10.63
C LEU A 20 -26.65 1.36 -11.96
N LEU A 21 -27.19 2.54 -12.24
CA LEU A 21 -26.90 3.31 -13.45
C LEU A 21 -25.45 3.78 -13.50
N LEU A 22 -24.87 4.21 -12.38
CA LEU A 22 -23.46 4.56 -12.28
C LEU A 22 -22.57 3.34 -12.51
N LEU A 23 -22.97 2.17 -11.99
CA LEU A 23 -22.27 0.91 -12.21
C LEU A 23 -22.30 0.50 -13.69
N LEU A 24 -23.44 0.60 -14.35
CA LEU A 24 -23.60 0.33 -15.77
C LEU A 24 -22.80 1.31 -16.63
N ALA A 25 -22.81 2.60 -16.29
CA ALA A 25 -22.02 3.62 -16.96
C ALA A 25 -20.52 3.38 -16.79
N PHE A 26 -20.06 3.03 -15.57
CA PHE A 26 -18.66 2.65 -15.30
C PHE A 26 -18.24 1.45 -16.14
N LEU A 27 -19.04 0.39 -16.17
CA LEU A 27 -18.75 -0.83 -16.94
C LEU A 27 -18.73 -0.56 -18.45
N SER A 28 -19.62 0.30 -18.94
CA SER A 28 -19.70 0.63 -20.38
C SER A 28 -18.55 1.50 -20.87
N HIS A 29 -17.99 2.37 -20.02
CA HIS A 29 -16.90 3.28 -20.39
C HIS A 29 -15.48 2.70 -20.12
N ASN A 30 -15.34 1.83 -19.12
CA ASN A 30 -14.03 1.37 -18.64
C ASN A 30 -13.75 -0.11 -18.91
N VAL A 31 -14.70 -0.88 -19.42
CA VAL A 31 -14.56 -2.31 -19.74
C VAL A 31 -14.99 -2.57 -21.17
N GLU A 32 -14.22 -3.40 -21.89
CA GLU A 32 -14.62 -3.77 -23.25
C GLU A 32 -16.04 -4.37 -23.29
N PRO A 33 -16.85 -4.09 -24.31
CA PRO A 33 -18.27 -4.51 -24.38
C PRO A 33 -18.49 -6.01 -24.16
N PHE A 34 -17.54 -6.85 -24.59
CA PHE A 34 -17.58 -8.30 -24.39
C PHE A 34 -17.45 -8.69 -22.90
N VAL A 35 -16.60 -7.98 -22.16
CA VAL A 35 -16.37 -8.23 -20.72
C VAL A 35 -17.56 -7.74 -19.90
N ALA A 36 -18.11 -6.57 -20.25
CA ALA A 36 -19.30 -6.04 -19.59
C ALA A 36 -20.49 -7.01 -19.72
N LYS A 37 -20.74 -7.56 -20.90
CA LYS A 37 -21.83 -8.53 -21.17
C LYS A 37 -21.66 -9.83 -20.38
N ASN A 38 -20.44 -10.37 -20.31
CA ASN A 38 -20.16 -11.61 -19.57
C ASN A 38 -20.14 -11.39 -18.05
N THR A 39 -19.74 -10.20 -17.59
CA THR A 39 -19.77 -9.86 -16.17
C THR A 39 -21.20 -9.68 -15.67
N ILE A 40 -22.05 -9.02 -16.44
CA ILE A 40 -23.47 -8.86 -16.12
C ILE A 40 -24.18 -10.23 -16.09
N ASN A 41 -23.87 -11.13 -17.02
CA ASN A 41 -24.44 -12.48 -17.05
C ASN A 41 -23.93 -13.41 -15.93
N ARG A 42 -22.80 -13.10 -15.30
CA ARG A 42 -22.26 -13.85 -14.15
C ARG A 42 -22.62 -13.24 -12.80
N LEU A 43 -23.01 -11.99 -12.75
CA LEU A 43 -23.68 -11.40 -11.61
C LEU A 43 -25.11 -11.99 -11.60
N THR A 44 -25.25 -13.21 -11.04
CA THR A 44 -26.57 -13.68 -10.61
C THR A 44 -27.01 -12.71 -9.53
N VAL A 45 -27.78 -11.71 -9.95
CA VAL A 45 -28.53 -10.88 -9.04
C VAL A 45 -29.51 -11.84 -8.36
N PRO A 46 -29.43 -12.08 -7.03
CA PRO A 46 -30.52 -12.74 -6.33
C PRO A 46 -31.79 -11.99 -6.73
N SER A 47 -32.85 -12.70 -7.09
CA SER A 47 -34.09 -12.05 -7.49
C SER A 47 -34.44 -10.99 -6.45
N LEU A 48 -34.86 -9.82 -6.88
CA LEU A 48 -35.21 -8.70 -5.97
C LEU A 48 -36.16 -9.13 -4.83
N THR A 49 -36.90 -10.21 -5.02
CA THR A 49 -37.76 -10.84 -4.02
C THR A 49 -37.00 -11.45 -2.84
N ALA A 50 -35.78 -11.96 -3.03
CA ALA A 50 -34.99 -12.54 -1.95
C ALA A 50 -34.35 -11.48 -1.01
N LEU A 51 -34.34 -10.22 -1.42
CA LEU A 51 -33.85 -9.10 -0.60
C LEU A 51 -34.92 -8.53 0.35
N PHE A 52 -36.18 -8.96 0.22
CA PHE A 52 -37.33 -8.44 0.98
C PHE A 52 -38.01 -9.45 1.89
N ASP A 53 -37.67 -10.75 1.81
CA ASP A 53 -38.17 -11.75 2.77
C ASP A 53 -37.31 -11.76 4.05
N GLY A 54 -37.61 -10.78 4.90
CA GLY A 54 -37.15 -10.73 6.29
C GLY A 54 -38.02 -11.60 7.19
N THR A 55 -37.94 -12.92 7.09
CA THR A 55 -38.41 -13.79 8.16
C THR A 55 -37.24 -14.10 9.09
N THR A 56 -37.29 -13.41 10.21
CA THR A 56 -36.50 -13.71 11.43
C THR A 56 -36.85 -15.09 11.93
N ASN A 57 -35.89 -15.99 11.93
CA ASN A 57 -35.89 -17.12 12.86
C ASN A 57 -34.95 -16.81 14.01
N GLU A 58 -35.56 -16.35 15.11
CA GLU A 58 -34.96 -16.48 16.45
C GLU A 58 -35.00 -17.93 16.86
N SER A 59 -33.89 -18.49 17.22
CA SER A 59 -33.83 -19.55 18.26
C SER A 59 -32.44 -19.59 18.91
N ASP A 60 -32.46 -19.17 20.16
CA ASP A 60 -31.86 -19.74 21.36
C ASP A 60 -30.34 -19.86 21.57
N ASN A 61 -29.95 -19.06 22.54
CA ASN A 61 -29.17 -19.42 23.74
C ASN A 61 -27.87 -20.21 23.58
N ASN A 62 -26.76 -19.55 23.87
CA ASN A 62 -25.94 -20.01 24.99
C ASN A 62 -25.06 -18.91 25.58
N ASN A 63 -25.37 -18.55 26.80
CA ASN A 63 -24.50 -17.83 27.72
C ASN A 63 -23.18 -18.60 27.89
N ASN A 64 -22.09 -18.07 27.38
CA ASN A 64 -20.78 -18.34 27.94
C ASN A 64 -20.12 -17.00 28.25
N ASN A 65 -20.32 -16.59 29.51
CA ASN A 65 -19.50 -15.57 30.17
C ASN A 65 -18.05 -16.06 30.24
N ASN A 66 -17.30 -15.83 29.20
CA ASN A 66 -15.84 -15.81 29.29
C ASN A 66 -15.43 -14.38 29.67
N ASN A 67 -15.21 -14.19 30.96
CA ASN A 67 -14.41 -13.11 31.52
C ASN A 67 -13.08 -13.06 30.77
N ILE A 68 -13.02 -12.29 29.70
CA ILE A 68 -11.75 -11.88 29.11
C ILE A 68 -11.19 -10.85 30.09
N ASN A 69 -10.36 -11.32 31.00
CA ASN A 69 -9.47 -10.47 31.76
C ASN A 69 -8.71 -9.59 30.77
N ASN A 70 -9.08 -8.31 30.72
CA ASN A 70 -8.30 -7.25 30.11
C ASN A 70 -6.99 -7.06 30.91
N ASN A 71 -6.13 -8.06 30.87
CA ASN A 71 -4.72 -7.85 31.13
C ASN A 71 -4.14 -7.20 29.86
N ASN A 72 -4.12 -5.87 29.85
CA ASN A 72 -3.34 -5.05 28.93
C ASN A 72 -1.84 -5.31 29.13
N ASN A 73 -1.37 -6.54 28.92
CA ASN A 73 0.00 -6.82 28.57
C ASN A 73 0.16 -6.41 27.10
N ASN A 74 0.47 -5.13 26.88
CA ASN A 74 0.84 -4.57 25.59
C ASN A 74 2.22 -5.09 25.19
N THR A 75 2.35 -6.41 24.99
CA THR A 75 3.58 -7.05 24.51
C THR A 75 3.75 -6.67 23.04
N LYS A 76 4.79 -5.88 22.78
CA LYS A 76 5.16 -5.47 21.43
C LYS A 76 5.52 -6.71 20.62
N ARG A 77 4.89 -6.87 19.45
CA ARG A 77 4.97 -8.07 18.61
C ARG A 77 6.33 -8.30 17.96
N LEU A 78 7.12 -7.23 17.80
CA LEU A 78 8.41 -7.24 17.09
C LEU A 78 9.60 -6.93 18.01
N THR A 79 9.45 -7.15 19.32
CA THR A 79 10.59 -7.04 20.26
C THR A 79 11.68 -8.03 19.86
N ASP A 80 12.94 -7.56 19.77
CA ASP A 80 14.11 -8.30 19.27
C ASP A 80 14.05 -8.70 17.79
N VAL A 81 13.19 -8.10 17.00
CA VAL A 81 13.15 -8.27 15.54
C VAL A 81 13.99 -7.18 14.88
N VAL A 82 14.88 -7.56 13.96
CA VAL A 82 15.74 -6.65 13.20
C VAL A 82 15.17 -6.45 11.80
N CYS A 83 14.90 -5.18 11.45
CA CYS A 83 14.28 -4.80 10.20
C CYS A 83 15.13 -3.82 9.40
N VAL A 84 15.06 -3.88 8.07
CA VAL A 84 15.55 -2.83 7.16
C VAL A 84 14.37 -2.27 6.38
N VAL A 85 14.27 -0.94 6.31
CA VAL A 85 13.31 -0.26 5.42
C VAL A 85 14.08 0.63 4.46
N THR A 86 14.07 0.28 3.17
CA THR A 86 14.79 1.04 2.14
C THR A 86 13.98 2.28 1.72
N GLY A 87 14.65 3.44 1.55
CA GLY A 87 14.00 4.67 1.16
C GLY A 87 13.02 5.21 2.22
N ALA A 88 13.42 5.21 3.49
CA ALA A 88 12.55 5.50 4.63
C ALA A 88 12.72 6.90 5.25
N SER A 89 13.29 7.86 4.53
CA SER A 89 13.41 9.24 5.00
C SER A 89 12.06 9.98 5.08
N ARG A 90 11.05 9.54 4.32
CA ARG A 90 9.71 10.14 4.21
C ARG A 90 8.70 9.17 3.60
N GLY A 91 7.45 9.61 3.45
CA GLY A 91 6.39 8.89 2.74
C GLY A 91 6.09 7.51 3.32
N ILE A 92 5.78 6.57 2.43
CA ILE A 92 5.42 5.20 2.80
C ILE A 92 6.52 4.52 3.62
N GLY A 93 7.79 4.68 3.22
CA GLY A 93 8.93 4.09 3.93
C GLY A 93 9.05 4.58 5.38
N LYS A 94 8.87 5.88 5.63
CA LYS A 94 8.81 6.44 6.98
C LYS A 94 7.63 5.84 7.78
N GLY A 95 6.45 5.77 7.17
CA GLY A 95 5.27 5.19 7.81
C GLY A 95 5.47 3.72 8.18
N ILE A 96 6.09 2.93 7.30
CA ILE A 96 6.44 1.53 7.56
C ILE A 96 7.43 1.43 8.74
N ALA A 97 8.50 2.24 8.72
CA ALA A 97 9.49 2.24 9.80
C ALA A 97 8.85 2.58 11.16
N LEU A 98 7.94 3.55 11.19
CA LEU A 98 7.17 3.91 12.40
C LEU A 98 6.29 2.76 12.90
N ALA A 99 5.57 2.08 12.00
CA ALA A 99 4.72 0.95 12.38
C ALA A 99 5.53 -0.20 12.99
N LEU A 100 6.68 -0.54 12.38
CA LEU A 100 7.61 -1.55 12.91
C LEU A 100 8.17 -1.13 14.27
N GLY A 101 8.57 0.14 14.42
CA GLY A 101 9.07 0.69 15.67
C GLY A 101 8.05 0.68 16.82
N LYS A 102 6.79 1.01 16.55
CA LYS A 102 5.71 0.92 17.53
C LYS A 102 5.54 -0.47 18.11
N GLU A 103 5.83 -1.48 17.31
CA GLU A 103 5.82 -2.89 17.74
C GLU A 103 7.15 -3.37 18.36
N GLY A 104 8.09 -2.46 18.58
CA GLY A 104 9.33 -2.73 19.31
C GLY A 104 10.52 -3.20 18.48
N ALA A 105 10.44 -3.16 17.16
CA ALA A 105 11.53 -3.58 16.29
C ALA A 105 12.76 -2.67 16.36
N THR A 106 13.92 -3.25 16.09
CA THR A 106 15.11 -2.50 15.67
C THR A 106 15.03 -2.27 14.17
N VAL A 107 14.96 -1.00 13.74
CA VAL A 107 14.71 -0.63 12.35
C VAL A 107 15.89 0.15 11.79
N TYR A 108 16.54 -0.39 10.77
CA TYR A 108 17.49 0.31 9.93
C TYR A 108 16.75 1.15 8.89
N ILE A 109 16.87 2.46 8.99
CA ILE A 109 16.23 3.46 8.15
C ILE A 109 17.23 3.94 7.13
N THR A 110 17.03 3.61 5.84
CA THR A 110 18.00 3.94 4.81
C THR A 110 17.49 4.95 3.79
N GLY A 111 18.40 5.71 3.22
CA GLY A 111 18.10 6.73 2.20
C GLY A 111 19.27 7.68 2.00
N THR A 112 19.15 8.59 1.04
CA THR A 112 20.18 9.58 0.72
C THR A 112 20.04 10.89 1.48
N SER A 113 18.87 11.19 2.05
CA SER A 113 18.59 12.43 2.78
C SER A 113 18.94 12.27 4.25
N SER A 114 20.14 12.72 4.65
CA SER A 114 20.61 12.75 6.03
C SER A 114 20.79 14.19 6.52
N SER A 115 20.65 14.42 7.81
CA SER A 115 20.85 15.73 8.45
C SER A 115 22.32 16.19 8.38
N SER A 116 23.27 15.25 8.28
CA SER A 116 24.71 15.53 8.13
C SER A 116 25.12 15.78 6.68
N SER A 117 24.25 15.56 5.71
CA SER A 117 24.54 15.78 4.30
C SER A 117 24.67 17.28 4.03
N THR A 118 25.89 17.75 3.77
CA THR A 118 26.18 19.12 3.30
C THR A 118 25.61 19.40 1.92
N THR A 119 25.24 18.38 1.16
CA THR A 119 24.48 18.46 -0.07
C THR A 119 22.99 18.67 0.26
N LYS A 120 22.64 19.90 0.64
CA LYS A 120 21.23 20.36 0.72
C LYS A 120 20.49 20.26 -0.61
N THR A 121 21.15 19.77 -1.62
CA THR A 121 20.63 19.66 -2.96
C THR A 121 21.16 18.40 -3.61
N THR A 122 20.37 17.36 -3.59
CA THR A 122 20.41 16.49 -4.74
C THR A 122 20.06 17.37 -5.96
N LYS A 123 20.68 17.10 -7.13
CA LYS A 123 20.41 17.77 -8.41
C LYS A 123 18.92 17.93 -8.74
N TYR A 124 18.04 17.33 -7.96
CA TYR A 124 16.59 17.27 -8.03
C TYR A 124 15.85 18.15 -6.99
N ALA A 125 16.59 18.79 -6.09
CA ALA A 125 16.02 19.73 -5.09
C ALA A 125 16.04 21.20 -5.55
N THR A 126 16.56 21.49 -6.74
CA THR A 126 16.73 22.87 -7.23
C THR A 126 15.41 23.59 -7.50
N ASN A 127 14.27 22.88 -7.54
CA ASN A 127 12.94 23.50 -7.74
C ASN A 127 12.01 23.33 -6.53
N GLY A 128 12.50 22.96 -5.35
CA GLY A 128 11.70 22.94 -4.12
C GLY A 128 10.58 21.87 -4.05
N GLN A 129 10.36 21.10 -5.10
CA GLN A 129 9.15 20.31 -5.28
C GLN A 129 9.35 18.78 -5.27
N VAL A 130 10.60 18.28 -5.32
CA VAL A 130 10.82 16.84 -5.49
C VAL A 130 11.14 16.17 -4.17
N GLY A 131 10.17 15.46 -3.61
CA GLY A 131 10.34 14.54 -2.50
C GLY A 131 9.81 15.03 -1.14
N GLY A 132 9.56 16.32 -0.95
CA GLY A 132 9.09 16.85 0.34
C GLY A 132 10.14 16.80 1.46
N PRO A 133 9.80 17.33 2.66
CA PRO A 133 10.67 17.32 3.83
C PRO A 133 10.84 15.92 4.42
N GLY A 134 11.94 15.70 5.15
CA GLY A 134 12.22 14.48 5.90
C GLY A 134 13.62 13.92 5.64
N THR A 135 14.22 13.42 6.71
CA THR A 135 15.54 12.77 6.72
C THR A 135 15.47 11.40 7.34
N ILE A 136 16.48 10.56 7.09
CA ILE A 136 16.62 9.26 7.75
C ILE A 136 16.80 9.42 9.26
N ASP A 137 17.50 10.49 9.69
CA ASP A 137 17.75 10.80 11.09
C ASP A 137 16.46 11.14 11.83
N GLU A 138 15.62 12.03 11.25
CA GLU A 138 14.31 12.36 11.80
C GLU A 138 13.41 11.11 11.93
N THR A 139 13.46 10.23 10.93
CA THR A 139 12.69 8.97 10.98
C THR A 139 13.22 8.04 12.06
N ALA A 140 14.56 7.92 12.22
CA ALA A 140 15.17 7.09 13.26
C ALA A 140 14.81 7.60 14.67
N HIS A 141 14.84 8.91 14.89
CA HIS A 141 14.37 9.51 16.13
C HIS A 141 12.90 9.23 16.40
N ALA A 142 12.05 9.35 15.38
CA ALA A 142 10.61 9.09 15.50
C ALA A 142 10.31 7.61 15.80
N VAL A 143 11.05 6.66 15.20
CA VAL A 143 10.98 5.23 15.50
C VAL A 143 11.36 4.95 16.96
N THR A 144 12.43 5.57 17.45
CA THR A 144 12.87 5.42 18.84
C THR A 144 11.86 6.01 19.81
N ALA A 145 11.32 7.20 19.51
CA ALA A 145 10.27 7.82 20.31
C ALA A 145 8.97 6.99 20.34
N ALA A 146 8.70 6.23 19.28
CA ALA A 146 7.56 5.32 19.21
C ALA A 146 7.77 3.99 19.98
N GLY A 147 8.97 3.77 20.49
CA GLY A 147 9.32 2.65 21.39
C GLY A 147 10.02 1.48 20.71
N GLY A 148 10.54 1.64 19.50
CA GLY A 148 11.49 0.76 18.85
C GLY A 148 12.94 1.25 19.04
N VAL A 149 13.82 0.77 18.17
CA VAL A 149 15.21 1.26 18.04
C VAL A 149 15.43 1.69 16.59
N GLY A 150 15.49 2.99 16.34
CA GLY A 150 15.72 3.55 15.00
C GLY A 150 17.22 3.77 14.73
N ILE A 151 17.73 3.22 13.64
CA ILE A 151 19.13 3.34 13.21
C ILE A 151 19.17 3.95 11.82
N ALA A 152 19.62 5.20 11.70
CA ALA A 152 19.77 5.87 10.41
C ALA A 152 21.06 5.42 9.71
N VAL A 153 20.95 4.97 8.46
CA VAL A 153 22.11 4.62 7.63
C VAL A 153 21.97 5.29 6.27
N GLN A 154 22.91 6.19 5.96
CA GLN A 154 22.94 6.81 4.64
C GLN A 154 23.32 5.77 3.60
N CYS A 155 22.44 5.58 2.60
CA CYS A 155 22.62 4.61 1.54
C CYS A 155 21.97 5.09 0.25
N ASN A 156 22.75 5.19 -0.81
CA ASN A 156 22.25 5.36 -2.16
C ASN A 156 22.00 3.97 -2.76
N HIS A 157 20.73 3.60 -2.91
CA HIS A 157 20.36 2.29 -3.44
C HIS A 157 20.61 2.10 -4.95
N ALA A 158 21.15 3.09 -5.64
CA ALA A 158 21.72 2.94 -6.98
C ALA A 158 23.21 2.51 -6.96
N ASP A 159 23.80 2.42 -5.78
CA ASP A 159 25.22 2.10 -5.56
C ASP A 159 25.31 0.77 -4.80
N ASP A 160 25.72 -0.27 -5.51
CA ASP A 160 25.75 -1.63 -4.98
C ASP A 160 26.75 -1.76 -3.82
N ASP A 161 27.85 -0.99 -3.81
CA ASP A 161 28.84 -1.03 -2.74
C ASP A 161 28.26 -0.42 -1.45
N GLN A 162 27.48 0.65 -1.54
CA GLN A 162 26.78 1.20 -0.38
C GLN A 162 25.72 0.24 0.16
N VAL A 163 24.97 -0.45 -0.73
CA VAL A 163 24.02 -1.47 -0.32
C VAL A 163 24.74 -2.64 0.38
N LYS A 164 25.85 -3.11 -0.17
CA LYS A 164 26.68 -4.15 0.42
C LYS A 164 27.21 -3.74 1.81
N ALA A 165 27.70 -2.50 1.93
CA ALA A 165 28.19 -1.96 3.20
C ALA A 165 27.09 -1.89 4.28
N LEU A 166 25.85 -1.52 3.91
CA LEU A 166 24.70 -1.55 4.80
C LEU A 166 24.48 -2.95 5.41
N PHE A 167 24.43 -4.00 4.58
CA PHE A 167 24.21 -5.36 5.09
C PHE A 167 25.41 -5.91 5.85
N GLN A 168 26.63 -5.47 5.52
CA GLN A 168 27.81 -5.79 6.32
C GLN A 168 27.76 -5.13 7.71
N GLN A 169 27.28 -3.89 7.82
CA GLN A 169 27.05 -3.22 9.10
C GLN A 169 26.04 -4.00 9.95
N ILE A 170 24.90 -4.42 9.37
CA ILE A 170 23.88 -5.21 10.05
C ILE A 170 24.46 -6.55 10.54
N LYS A 171 25.26 -7.21 9.68
CA LYS A 171 25.96 -8.45 10.05
C LYS A 171 26.85 -8.26 11.28
N THR A 172 27.61 -7.20 11.32
CA THR A 172 28.51 -6.91 12.44
C THR A 172 27.74 -6.58 13.72
N SER A 173 26.64 -5.84 13.63
CA SER A 173 25.87 -5.36 14.79
C SER A 173 24.90 -6.38 15.35
N HIS A 174 24.26 -7.19 14.52
CA HIS A 174 23.16 -8.09 14.92
C HIS A 174 23.33 -9.53 14.45
N GLY A 175 24.18 -9.81 13.45
CA GLY A 175 24.39 -11.15 12.89
C GLY A 175 23.23 -11.72 12.10
N ARG A 176 22.06 -11.06 12.10
CA ARG A 176 20.83 -11.52 11.44
C ARG A 176 20.00 -10.36 10.91
N LEU A 177 19.04 -10.67 10.06
CA LEU A 177 17.98 -9.80 9.61
C LEU A 177 16.65 -10.60 9.56
N ASP A 178 15.60 -10.05 10.14
CA ASP A 178 14.30 -10.74 10.22
C ASP A 178 13.31 -10.24 9.17
N ILE A 179 13.31 -8.92 8.88
CA ILE A 179 12.44 -8.31 7.88
C ILE A 179 13.23 -7.38 6.96
N LEU A 180 13.14 -7.61 5.65
CA LEU A 180 13.57 -6.67 4.61
C LEU A 180 12.35 -6.02 3.97
N VAL A 181 12.27 -4.68 3.98
CA VAL A 181 11.26 -3.93 3.25
C VAL A 181 11.90 -3.19 2.08
N ASN A 182 11.66 -3.69 0.88
CA ASN A 182 12.04 -3.08 -0.39
C ASN A 182 11.02 -2.03 -0.78
N ASN A 183 11.26 -0.78 -0.39
CA ASN A 183 10.34 0.34 -0.60
C ASN A 183 10.94 1.48 -1.42
N VAL A 184 12.27 1.57 -1.51
CA VAL A 184 12.91 2.72 -2.18
C VAL A 184 12.33 2.97 -3.58
N PHE A 185 12.00 4.24 -3.83
CA PHE A 185 11.50 4.70 -5.11
C PHE A 185 12.02 6.11 -5.35
N ARG A 186 12.38 6.41 -6.59
CA ARG A 186 12.80 7.74 -7.01
C ARG A 186 11.87 8.27 -8.09
N VAL A 187 11.44 9.51 -7.92
CA VAL A 187 10.70 10.22 -8.96
C VAL A 187 11.67 10.62 -10.06
N PRO A 188 11.30 10.45 -11.35
CA PRO A 188 12.18 10.81 -12.45
C PRO A 188 12.47 12.31 -12.51
N PRO A 189 13.49 12.72 -13.27
CA PRO A 189 13.74 14.12 -13.55
C PRO A 189 12.50 14.84 -14.10
N GLY A 190 12.30 16.09 -13.71
CA GLY A 190 11.05 16.81 -13.99
C GLY A 190 9.98 16.65 -12.91
N GLY A 191 10.26 15.89 -11.86
CA GLY A 191 9.36 15.77 -10.72
C GLY A 191 8.05 15.06 -11.06
N THR A 192 6.93 15.69 -10.71
CA THR A 192 5.59 15.17 -11.00
C THR A 192 5.34 15.07 -12.50
N ASP A 193 5.79 16.07 -13.27
CA ASP A 193 5.63 16.07 -14.73
C ASP A 193 6.37 14.90 -15.40
N GLY A 194 7.51 14.46 -14.84
CA GLY A 194 8.24 13.28 -15.30
C GLY A 194 7.49 11.95 -15.08
N LEU A 195 6.43 11.92 -14.27
CA LEU A 195 5.56 10.75 -14.11
C LEU A 195 4.37 10.75 -15.07
N PHE A 196 4.04 11.89 -15.70
CA PHE A 196 2.89 12.00 -16.59
C PHE A 196 3.37 12.32 -18.01
N GLY A 197 2.85 11.61 -18.97
CA GLY A 197 3.16 11.82 -20.37
C GLY A 197 3.17 10.54 -21.19
N LYS A 198 3.07 10.71 -22.50
CA LYS A 198 3.20 9.59 -23.42
C LYS A 198 4.66 9.13 -23.45
N PHE A 199 4.90 7.81 -23.43
CA PHE A 199 6.24 7.24 -23.28
C PHE A 199 7.27 7.77 -24.29
N TYR A 200 6.83 8.08 -25.51
CA TYR A 200 7.70 8.60 -26.58
C TYR A 200 8.08 10.08 -26.42
N ASN A 201 7.47 10.78 -25.47
CA ASN A 201 7.80 12.17 -25.12
C ASN A 201 8.60 12.27 -23.81
N LEU A 202 8.79 11.15 -23.10
CA LEU A 202 9.56 11.14 -21.86
C LEU A 202 11.06 10.97 -22.16
N PRO A 203 11.94 11.62 -21.39
CA PRO A 203 13.38 11.35 -21.47
C PRO A 203 13.67 9.87 -21.18
N ILE A 204 14.69 9.31 -21.82
CA ILE A 204 15.15 7.94 -21.57
C ILE A 204 15.54 7.74 -20.10
N ASP A 205 16.13 8.74 -19.46
CA ASP A 205 16.48 8.73 -18.03
C ASP A 205 15.29 8.45 -17.12
N THR A 206 14.05 8.64 -17.61
CA THR A 206 12.84 8.24 -16.88
C THR A 206 12.79 6.74 -16.69
N TRP A 207 13.14 5.97 -17.72
CA TRP A 207 13.23 4.52 -17.65
C TRP A 207 14.31 4.10 -16.66
N ASP A 208 15.54 4.61 -16.82
CA ASP A 208 16.67 4.24 -15.97
C ASP A 208 16.37 4.56 -14.49
N THR A 209 15.88 5.78 -14.20
CA THR A 209 15.56 6.19 -12.83
C THR A 209 14.52 5.28 -12.16
N LEU A 210 13.46 4.92 -12.89
CA LEU A 210 12.37 4.10 -12.35
C LEU A 210 12.78 2.64 -12.17
N HIS A 211 13.65 2.11 -13.04
CA HIS A 211 14.05 0.71 -12.97
C HIS A 211 15.31 0.49 -12.11
N ASP A 212 16.31 1.35 -12.16
CA ASP A 212 17.51 1.21 -11.33
C ASP A 212 17.18 1.34 -9.84
N ILE A 213 16.32 2.33 -9.51
CA ILE A 213 15.95 2.58 -8.12
C ILE A 213 14.70 1.81 -7.69
N GLY A 214 13.74 1.60 -8.59
CA GLY A 214 12.45 1.01 -8.24
C GLY A 214 12.35 -0.50 -8.48
N VAL A 215 13.32 -1.11 -9.16
CA VAL A 215 13.34 -2.55 -9.47
C VAL A 215 14.68 -3.18 -9.12
N ARG A 216 15.77 -2.75 -9.80
CA ARG A 216 17.10 -3.32 -9.63
C ARG A 216 17.57 -3.23 -8.17
N SER A 217 17.38 -2.10 -7.51
CA SER A 217 17.79 -1.92 -6.13
C SER A 217 17.10 -2.90 -5.16
N HIS A 218 15.83 -3.26 -5.43
CA HIS A 218 15.11 -4.27 -4.64
C HIS A 218 15.74 -5.66 -4.77
N TYR A 219 16.15 -6.01 -6.00
CA TYR A 219 16.87 -7.27 -6.24
C TYR A 219 18.23 -7.27 -5.52
N VAL A 220 19.04 -6.21 -5.70
CA VAL A 220 20.37 -6.07 -5.06
C VAL A 220 20.28 -6.12 -3.54
N ALA A 221 19.34 -5.39 -2.94
CA ALA A 221 19.14 -5.42 -1.49
C ALA A 221 18.73 -6.82 -1.01
N SER A 222 17.87 -7.51 -1.75
CA SER A 222 17.47 -8.88 -1.42
C SER A 222 18.66 -9.84 -1.47
N VAL A 223 19.51 -9.76 -2.52
CA VAL A 223 20.71 -10.59 -2.64
C VAL A 223 21.66 -10.41 -1.44
N TYR A 224 21.95 -9.16 -1.07
CA TYR A 224 22.84 -8.90 0.07
C TYR A 224 22.21 -9.19 1.44
N ALA A 225 20.89 -9.18 1.54
CA ALA A 225 20.15 -9.56 2.75
C ALA A 225 20.14 -11.08 3.00
N MET A 226 20.21 -11.90 1.92
CA MET A 226 20.00 -13.35 2.01
C MET A 226 20.83 -14.05 3.09
N PRO A 227 22.14 -13.83 3.24
CA PRO A 227 22.92 -14.51 4.29
C PRO A 227 22.39 -14.23 5.69
N LEU A 228 21.84 -13.02 5.93
CA LEU A 228 21.30 -12.61 7.23
C LEU A 228 19.90 -13.16 7.47
N LEU A 229 19.06 -13.21 6.44
CA LEU A 229 17.73 -13.83 6.50
C LEU A 229 17.84 -15.34 6.75
N LEU A 230 18.79 -16.03 6.11
CA LEU A 230 19.06 -17.45 6.35
C LEU A 230 19.51 -17.71 7.80
N THR A 231 20.37 -16.84 8.36
CA THR A 231 20.77 -16.92 9.77
C THR A 231 19.58 -16.70 10.69
N SER A 232 18.67 -15.79 10.34
CA SER A 232 17.50 -15.45 11.13
C SER A 232 16.51 -16.62 11.31
N ARG A 233 16.43 -17.56 10.37
CA ARG A 233 15.50 -18.72 10.43
C ARG A 233 15.56 -19.47 11.77
N ALA A 234 16.76 -19.62 12.33
CA ALA A 234 16.96 -20.36 13.58
C ALA A 234 16.71 -19.53 14.85
N THR A 235 16.63 -18.21 14.72
CA THR A 235 16.69 -17.29 15.88
C THR A 235 15.57 -16.25 15.91
N THR A 236 14.84 -16.09 14.81
CA THR A 236 13.76 -15.10 14.73
C THR A 236 12.59 -15.45 15.65
N LYS A 237 11.94 -14.42 16.18
CA LYS A 237 10.67 -14.54 16.91
C LYS A 237 9.45 -14.49 16.00
N LEU A 238 9.68 -14.27 14.70
CA LEU A 238 8.64 -14.34 13.69
C LEU A 238 8.38 -15.80 13.29
N PRO A 239 7.23 -16.11 12.72
CA PRO A 239 6.98 -17.42 12.13
C PRO A 239 8.07 -17.83 11.13
N ARG A 240 8.59 -16.86 10.38
CA ARG A 240 9.72 -16.98 9.44
C ARG A 240 10.28 -15.60 9.07
N PRO A 241 11.53 -15.52 8.57
CA PRO A 241 12.03 -14.27 8.00
C PRO A 241 11.19 -13.82 6.82
N PHE A 242 11.13 -12.51 6.58
CA PHE A 242 10.14 -11.93 5.69
C PHE A 242 10.73 -10.85 4.78
N ILE A 243 10.39 -10.90 3.49
CA ILE A 243 10.70 -9.87 2.50
C ILE A 243 9.38 -9.23 2.03
N ALA A 244 9.21 -7.94 2.28
CA ALA A 244 8.10 -7.12 1.78
C ALA A 244 8.55 -6.30 0.57
N MET A 245 7.83 -6.43 -0.55
CA MET A 245 8.03 -5.63 -1.76
C MET A 245 6.94 -4.58 -1.87
N ILE A 246 7.28 -3.30 -1.92
CA ILE A 246 6.30 -2.22 -2.07
C ILE A 246 6.08 -1.91 -3.54
N SER A 247 4.97 -2.41 -4.04
CA SER A 247 4.54 -2.25 -5.42
C SER A 247 3.34 -1.30 -5.53
N SER A 248 2.53 -1.46 -6.55
CA SER A 248 1.33 -0.67 -6.82
C SER A 248 0.42 -1.41 -7.80
N PHE A 249 -0.88 -1.13 -7.72
CA PHE A 249 -1.83 -1.58 -8.74
C PHE A 249 -1.46 -1.12 -10.17
N GLY A 250 -0.55 -0.16 -10.31
CA GLY A 250 0.04 0.22 -11.59
C GLY A 250 0.82 -0.88 -12.28
N GLY A 251 1.19 -1.96 -11.58
CA GLY A 251 1.75 -3.18 -12.19
C GLY A 251 0.72 -4.02 -12.95
N LEU A 252 -0.57 -3.83 -12.69
CA LEU A 252 -1.67 -4.55 -13.34
C LEU A 252 -2.45 -3.68 -14.33
N THR A 253 -2.61 -2.40 -14.05
CA THR A 253 -3.40 -1.47 -14.86
C THR A 253 -2.58 -0.23 -15.19
N TYR A 254 -2.85 0.40 -16.33
CA TYR A 254 -2.11 1.60 -16.73
C TYR A 254 -2.27 2.72 -15.69
N THR A 255 -1.12 3.15 -15.16
CA THR A 255 -1.03 4.23 -14.18
C THR A 255 0.23 5.04 -14.47
N PHE A 256 0.12 6.36 -14.48
CA PHE A 256 1.18 7.32 -14.78
C PHE A 256 1.76 7.16 -16.19
N ASN A 257 2.73 6.27 -16.43
CA ASN A 257 3.39 6.05 -17.70
C ASN A 257 3.85 4.59 -17.88
N VAL A 258 4.38 4.28 -19.07
CA VAL A 258 4.86 2.92 -19.40
C VAL A 258 6.01 2.47 -18.50
N PRO A 259 7.10 3.25 -18.27
CA PRO A 259 8.19 2.85 -17.38
C PRO A 259 7.71 2.52 -15.95
N TYR A 260 6.77 3.30 -15.40
CA TYR A 260 6.21 3.05 -14.07
C TYR A 260 5.47 1.72 -14.01
N GLY A 261 4.54 1.49 -14.96
CA GLY A 261 3.73 0.27 -15.00
C GLY A 261 4.60 -0.98 -15.15
N VAL A 262 5.57 -0.96 -16.07
CA VAL A 262 6.52 -2.05 -16.26
C VAL A 262 7.35 -2.30 -15.00
N GLY A 263 7.86 -1.25 -14.36
CA GLY A 263 8.64 -1.36 -13.12
C GLY A 263 7.82 -1.98 -11.99
N LYS A 264 6.56 -1.59 -11.80
CA LYS A 264 5.70 -2.16 -10.75
C LYS A 264 5.28 -3.60 -11.04
N ALA A 265 5.02 -3.95 -12.30
CA ALA A 265 4.83 -5.34 -12.72
C ALA A 265 6.07 -6.20 -12.47
N ALA A 266 7.27 -5.66 -12.72
CA ALA A 266 8.52 -6.34 -12.42
C ALA A 266 8.73 -6.58 -10.91
N VAL A 267 8.36 -5.63 -10.03
CA VAL A 267 8.42 -5.82 -8.57
C VAL A 267 7.47 -6.92 -8.11
N ASP A 268 6.25 -7.00 -8.65
CA ASP A 268 5.30 -8.06 -8.35
C ASP A 268 5.84 -9.43 -8.83
N ARG A 269 6.48 -9.44 -10.00
CA ARG A 269 7.12 -10.64 -10.53
C ARG A 269 8.33 -11.07 -9.70
N LEU A 270 9.18 -10.15 -9.25
CA LEU A 270 10.29 -10.44 -8.33
C LEU A 270 9.78 -11.11 -7.06
N ALA A 271 8.71 -10.57 -6.45
CA ALA A 271 8.13 -11.18 -5.25
C ALA A 271 7.69 -12.63 -5.50
N LYS A 272 7.04 -12.88 -6.63
CA LYS A 272 6.57 -14.21 -7.00
C LYS A 272 7.71 -15.21 -7.23
N ASP A 273 8.71 -14.83 -8.02
CA ASP A 273 9.81 -15.72 -8.39
C ASP A 273 10.73 -15.97 -7.18
N MET A 274 11.06 -14.95 -6.39
CA MET A 274 11.81 -15.11 -5.14
C MET A 274 11.09 -16.05 -4.15
N ALA A 275 9.77 -15.96 -4.05
CA ALA A 275 9.01 -16.86 -3.18
C ALA A 275 9.12 -18.33 -3.58
N ILE A 276 9.20 -18.62 -4.88
CA ILE A 276 9.41 -19.97 -5.39
C ILE A 276 10.81 -20.48 -5.02
N GLU A 277 11.84 -19.66 -5.25
CA GLU A 277 13.23 -20.02 -4.93
C GLU A 277 13.47 -20.16 -3.42
N LEU A 278 12.72 -19.43 -2.59
CA LEU A 278 12.86 -19.39 -1.13
C LEU A 278 11.91 -20.33 -0.38
N GLU A 279 11.11 -21.13 -1.10
CA GLU A 279 10.15 -22.04 -0.47
C GLU A 279 10.83 -23.06 0.45
N THR A 280 11.96 -23.63 0.04
CA THR A 280 12.75 -24.59 0.84
C THR A 280 13.51 -23.93 1.97
N GLU A 281 13.76 -22.64 1.86
CA GLU A 281 14.44 -21.84 2.87
C GLU A 281 13.49 -21.29 3.96
N ASP A 282 12.20 -21.57 3.83
CA ASP A 282 11.15 -21.08 4.74
C ASP A 282 11.23 -19.55 5.01
N ILE A 283 11.48 -18.79 3.93
CA ILE A 283 11.46 -17.32 3.92
C ILE A 283 10.27 -16.88 3.07
N ALA A 284 9.41 -16.04 3.63
CA ALA A 284 8.24 -15.55 2.90
C ALA A 284 8.54 -14.23 2.16
N VAL A 285 7.99 -14.10 0.95
CA VAL A 285 8.12 -12.89 0.13
C VAL A 285 6.74 -12.46 -0.34
N THR A 286 6.32 -11.24 -0.02
CA THR A 286 4.98 -10.74 -0.40
C THR A 286 5.07 -9.35 -1.01
N SER A 287 4.34 -9.13 -2.11
CA SER A 287 4.17 -7.81 -2.70
C SER A 287 2.95 -7.11 -2.08
N PHE A 288 3.11 -5.83 -1.74
CA PHE A 288 2.06 -4.99 -1.15
C PHE A 288 1.65 -3.89 -2.13
N TRP A 289 0.34 -3.73 -2.31
CA TRP A 289 -0.24 -2.64 -3.06
C TRP A 289 -0.95 -1.67 -2.12
N PRO A 290 -0.29 -0.59 -1.72
CA PRO A 290 -0.96 0.54 -1.08
C PRO A 290 -2.01 1.14 -2.01
N GLY A 291 -3.03 1.76 -1.43
CA GLY A 291 -3.94 2.62 -2.17
C GLY A 291 -3.32 3.98 -2.49
N VAL A 292 -4.13 5.02 -2.51
CA VAL A 292 -3.64 6.40 -2.56
C VAL A 292 -3.13 6.76 -1.17
N VAL A 293 -1.87 7.19 -1.07
CA VAL A 293 -1.24 7.47 0.23
C VAL A 293 -1.00 8.97 0.40
N ARG A 294 -1.40 9.51 1.55
CA ARG A 294 -1.13 10.91 1.96
C ARG A 294 0.31 11.05 2.43
N THR A 295 1.22 11.14 1.49
CA THR A 295 2.63 11.44 1.75
C THR A 295 2.85 12.94 1.78
N GLU A 296 4.02 13.38 2.24
CA GLU A 296 4.45 14.78 2.22
C GLU A 296 4.35 15.35 0.78
N ARG A 297 4.65 14.53 -0.21
CA ARG A 297 4.51 14.91 -1.62
C ARG A 297 3.06 15.09 -2.04
N THR A 298 2.18 14.18 -1.63
CA THR A 298 0.74 14.29 -1.90
C THR A 298 0.18 15.58 -1.32
N GLU A 299 0.58 15.93 -0.11
CA GLU A 299 0.16 17.18 0.54
C GLU A 299 0.65 18.42 -0.22
N LEU A 300 1.88 18.40 -0.73
CA LEU A 300 2.39 19.49 -1.59
C LEU A 300 1.59 19.62 -2.89
N MET A 301 1.25 18.51 -3.54
CA MET A 301 0.40 18.52 -4.75
C MET A 301 -1.01 19.04 -4.47
N VAL A 302 -1.55 18.76 -3.30
CA VAL A 302 -2.85 19.30 -2.88
C VAL A 302 -2.78 20.81 -2.66
N GLN A 303 -1.75 21.29 -1.96
CA GLN A 303 -1.54 22.70 -1.69
C GLN A 303 -1.32 23.52 -2.97
N SER A 304 -0.64 22.95 -3.98
CA SER A 304 -0.43 23.59 -5.28
C SER A 304 -1.64 23.48 -6.23
N GLY A 305 -2.67 22.70 -5.88
CA GLY A 305 -3.82 22.43 -6.75
C GLY A 305 -3.51 21.44 -7.89
N GLU A 306 -2.31 20.87 -7.94
CA GLU A 306 -1.92 19.87 -8.94
C GLU A 306 -2.64 18.54 -8.74
N TRP A 307 -2.96 18.20 -7.49
CA TRP A 307 -3.65 16.95 -7.18
C TRP A 307 -4.97 16.79 -7.93
N ASP A 308 -5.83 17.80 -7.90
CA ASP A 308 -7.13 17.79 -8.58
C ASP A 308 -6.97 17.71 -10.10
N LYS A 309 -5.93 18.34 -10.66
CA LYS A 309 -5.66 18.34 -12.10
C LYS A 309 -5.09 17.00 -12.61
N MET A 310 -4.16 16.41 -11.84
CA MET A 310 -3.37 15.26 -12.30
C MET A 310 -3.92 13.93 -11.82
N VAL A 311 -4.48 13.87 -10.63
CA VAL A 311 -4.93 12.63 -9.97
C VAL A 311 -6.45 12.61 -9.80
N GLY A 312 -7.01 13.64 -9.17
CA GLY A 312 -8.46 13.83 -9.03
C GLY A 312 -9.17 12.81 -8.12
N ILE A 313 -8.41 11.92 -7.44
CA ILE A 313 -8.97 10.93 -6.51
C ILE A 313 -9.27 11.63 -5.18
N PRO A 314 -10.44 11.36 -4.55
CA PRO A 314 -10.78 11.94 -3.26
C PRO A 314 -9.76 11.57 -2.17
N LEU A 315 -9.25 12.56 -1.45
CA LEU A 315 -8.28 12.33 -0.37
C LEU A 315 -8.91 11.70 0.88
N ASP A 316 -10.23 11.71 0.98
CA ASP A 316 -10.94 11.00 2.06
C ASP A 316 -10.74 9.48 1.99
N HIS A 317 -10.34 8.97 0.82
CA HIS A 317 -10.00 7.58 0.60
C HIS A 317 -8.50 7.29 0.75
N ALA A 318 -7.70 8.32 0.95
CA ALA A 318 -6.26 8.15 1.04
C ALA A 318 -5.85 7.53 2.38
N GLU A 319 -4.90 6.60 2.27
CA GLU A 319 -4.26 5.91 3.38
C GLU A 319 -3.19 6.80 4.04
N SER A 320 -2.96 6.65 5.33
CA SER A 320 -1.75 7.20 5.93
C SER A 320 -0.52 6.40 5.49
N PRO A 321 0.70 7.00 5.50
CA PRO A 321 1.93 6.25 5.24
C PRO A 321 2.12 5.05 6.17
N GLU A 322 1.64 5.12 7.40
CA GLU A 322 1.76 4.09 8.42
C GLU A 322 0.84 2.88 8.16
N PHE A 323 -0.24 3.06 7.41
CA PHE A 323 -1.21 1.99 7.14
C PHE A 323 -0.58 0.80 6.41
N THR A 324 0.30 1.05 5.44
CA THR A 324 1.10 0.01 4.79
C THR A 324 1.99 -0.73 5.79
N GLY A 325 2.60 -0.01 6.73
CA GLY A 325 3.42 -0.61 7.78
C GLY A 325 2.62 -1.54 8.70
N ARG A 326 1.40 -1.17 9.06
CA ARG A 326 0.48 -2.02 9.85
C ARG A 326 0.15 -3.32 9.11
N ALA A 327 -0.05 -3.26 7.78
CA ALA A 327 -0.24 -4.44 6.96
C ALA A 327 0.99 -5.36 6.96
N ILE A 328 2.19 -4.79 6.83
CA ILE A 328 3.44 -5.56 6.87
C ILE A 328 3.61 -6.24 8.23
N VAL A 329 3.38 -5.53 9.34
CA VAL A 329 3.44 -6.10 10.69
C VAL A 329 2.45 -7.26 10.80
N ALA A 330 1.20 -7.07 10.37
CA ALA A 330 0.16 -8.10 10.46
C ALA A 330 0.56 -9.37 9.69
N VAL A 331 1.04 -9.23 8.45
CA VAL A 331 1.47 -10.37 7.63
C VAL A 331 2.75 -11.01 8.18
N ALA A 332 3.75 -10.23 8.60
CA ALA A 332 5.00 -10.78 9.11
C ALA A 332 4.82 -11.58 10.42
N THR A 333 3.82 -11.23 11.22
CA THR A 333 3.51 -11.93 12.50
C THR A 333 2.45 -13.02 12.37
N ASP A 334 1.89 -13.25 11.18
CA ASP A 334 0.90 -14.29 10.92
C ASP A 334 1.58 -15.66 10.71
N GLU A 335 1.24 -16.64 11.53
CA GLU A 335 1.73 -18.03 11.42
C GLU A 335 1.46 -18.63 10.03
N THR A 336 0.39 -18.20 9.37
CA THR A 336 -0.02 -18.68 8.05
C THR A 336 0.53 -17.85 6.89
N ASN A 337 1.46 -16.91 7.14
CA ASN A 337 1.94 -15.97 6.11
C ASN A 337 2.60 -16.65 4.89
N LYS A 338 2.98 -17.92 5.00
CA LYS A 338 3.45 -18.74 3.87
C LYS A 338 2.42 -18.79 2.73
N ILE A 339 1.11 -18.75 3.05
CA ILE A 339 0.03 -18.73 2.05
C ILE A 339 0.06 -17.44 1.23
N LYS A 340 0.55 -16.34 1.80
CA LYS A 340 0.67 -15.05 1.12
C LYS A 340 2.00 -14.88 0.38
N SER A 341 2.95 -15.80 0.57
CA SER A 341 4.24 -15.78 -0.12
C SER A 341 4.05 -15.96 -1.62
N GLY A 342 4.74 -15.16 -2.42
CA GLY A 342 4.63 -15.13 -3.89
C GLY A 342 3.36 -14.45 -4.42
N THR A 343 2.55 -13.85 -3.54
CA THR A 343 1.31 -13.20 -3.94
C THR A 343 1.39 -11.68 -3.80
N THR A 344 0.47 -11.01 -4.47
CA THR A 344 0.26 -9.56 -4.35
C THR A 344 -0.94 -9.29 -3.46
N GLN A 345 -0.76 -8.47 -2.43
CA GLN A 345 -1.76 -8.16 -1.42
C GLN A 345 -2.14 -6.68 -1.46
N VAL A 346 -3.44 -6.38 -1.49
CA VAL A 346 -3.96 -5.01 -1.36
C VAL A 346 -4.02 -4.64 0.11
N VAL A 347 -3.36 -3.55 0.50
CA VAL A 347 -3.22 -3.13 1.91
C VAL A 347 -4.58 -2.96 2.60
N ALA A 348 -5.54 -2.31 1.95
CA ALA A 348 -6.89 -2.14 2.50
C ALA A 348 -7.67 -3.47 2.68
N GLU A 349 -7.34 -4.50 1.90
CA GLU A 349 -7.94 -5.83 2.05
C GLU A 349 -7.33 -6.59 3.23
N LEU A 350 -6.01 -6.46 3.42
CA LEU A 350 -5.34 -6.96 4.62
C LEU A 350 -5.88 -6.29 5.90
N ALA A 351 -6.19 -4.99 5.85
CA ALA A 351 -6.80 -4.30 6.98
C ALA A 351 -8.15 -4.90 7.36
N SER A 352 -8.94 -5.28 6.38
CA SER A 352 -10.23 -5.97 6.61
C SER A 352 -10.03 -7.39 7.15
N GLU A 353 -9.06 -8.14 6.63
CA GLU A 353 -8.73 -9.51 7.03
C GLU A 353 -8.19 -9.57 8.47
N TYR A 354 -7.17 -8.74 8.76
CA TYR A 354 -6.51 -8.68 10.07
C TYR A 354 -7.16 -7.72 11.06
N LYS A 355 -8.26 -7.05 10.68
CA LYS A 355 -9.08 -6.16 11.53
C LYS A 355 -8.28 -5.00 12.15
N PHE A 356 -7.36 -4.43 11.40
CA PHE A 356 -6.69 -3.19 11.80
C PHE A 356 -7.26 -1.98 11.04
N THR A 357 -7.12 -0.82 11.63
CA THR A 357 -7.54 0.46 11.04
C THR A 357 -6.33 1.33 10.71
N ASP A 358 -6.54 2.39 9.97
CA ASP A 358 -5.56 3.45 9.77
C ASP A 358 -5.38 4.30 11.04
N THR A 359 -4.43 5.22 11.04
CA THR A 359 -4.07 6.09 12.18
C THR A 359 -5.24 6.96 12.67
N ASN A 360 -6.19 7.25 11.80
CA ASN A 360 -7.42 8.00 12.11
C ASN A 360 -8.61 7.11 12.52
N GLY A 361 -8.39 5.81 12.73
CA GLY A 361 -9.42 4.85 13.11
C GLY A 361 -10.31 4.38 11.96
N ARG A 362 -10.08 4.82 10.72
CA ARG A 362 -10.85 4.40 9.54
C ARG A 362 -10.20 3.20 8.85
N THR A 363 -10.99 2.48 8.05
CA THR A 363 -10.48 1.51 7.08
C THR A 363 -10.67 2.10 5.68
N PRO A 364 -9.60 2.53 5.01
CA PRO A 364 -9.66 3.01 3.64
C PRO A 364 -10.27 1.94 2.71
N PRO A 365 -11.05 2.33 1.68
CA PRO A 365 -11.64 1.37 0.76
C PRO A 365 -10.55 0.73 -0.12
N SER A 366 -10.73 -0.56 -0.44
CA SER A 366 -9.86 -1.24 -1.41
C SER A 366 -9.89 -0.54 -2.77
N ILE A 367 -8.73 -0.42 -3.41
CA ILE A 367 -8.59 0.11 -4.78
C ILE A 367 -9.42 -0.66 -5.81
N ARG A 368 -9.86 -1.88 -5.48
CA ARG A 368 -10.74 -2.72 -6.31
C ARG A 368 -12.22 -2.57 -5.98
N SER A 369 -12.57 -1.88 -4.91
CA SER A 369 -13.94 -1.77 -4.47
C SER A 369 -14.70 -0.68 -5.25
N LEU A 370 -16.02 -0.89 -5.44
CA LEU A 370 -16.87 0.14 -6.02
C LEU A 370 -16.87 1.43 -5.18
N ARG A 371 -16.71 1.29 -3.86
CA ARG A 371 -16.59 2.42 -2.94
C ARG A 371 -15.38 3.32 -3.23
N PHE A 372 -14.31 2.75 -3.79
CA PHE A 372 -13.16 3.51 -4.29
C PHE A 372 -13.35 3.93 -5.76
N LEU A 373 -13.71 2.98 -6.63
CA LEU A 373 -13.69 3.16 -8.08
C LEU A 373 -14.74 4.17 -8.58
N LEU A 374 -15.96 4.14 -8.03
CA LEU A 374 -17.01 5.06 -8.46
C LEU A 374 -16.68 6.52 -8.13
N PRO A 375 -16.30 6.89 -6.89
CA PRO A 375 -15.87 8.25 -6.60
C PRO A 375 -14.61 8.68 -7.34
N ALA A 376 -13.68 7.75 -7.58
CA ALA A 376 -12.42 8.08 -8.24
C ALA A 376 -12.58 8.31 -9.75
N TYR A 377 -13.45 7.53 -10.42
CA TYR A 377 -13.51 7.48 -11.89
C TYR A 377 -14.90 7.59 -12.47
N GLY A 378 -15.95 7.33 -11.70
CA GLY A 378 -17.35 7.27 -12.18
C GLY A 378 -18.24 8.45 -11.77
N MET A 379 -17.74 9.35 -10.91
CA MET A 379 -18.52 10.49 -10.42
C MET A 379 -17.79 11.80 -10.66
N ASP A 380 -18.52 12.81 -11.10
CA ASP A 380 -18.05 14.19 -11.06
C ASP A 380 -18.04 14.73 -9.61
N LYS A 381 -17.44 15.91 -9.42
CA LYS A 381 -17.28 16.52 -8.10
C LYS A 381 -18.63 16.83 -7.43
N GLU A 382 -19.63 17.22 -8.21
CA GLU A 382 -20.97 17.55 -7.70
C GLU A 382 -21.72 16.28 -7.25
N THR A 383 -21.76 15.25 -8.08
CA THR A 383 -22.37 13.95 -7.73
C THR A 383 -21.72 13.34 -6.50
N ARG A 384 -20.39 13.39 -6.44
CA ARG A 384 -19.60 12.88 -5.31
C ARG A 384 -19.96 13.55 -3.99
N SER A 385 -20.19 14.87 -3.98
CA SER A 385 -20.57 15.61 -2.78
C SER A 385 -21.97 15.25 -2.26
N LYS A 386 -22.83 14.69 -3.11
CA LYS A 386 -24.22 14.34 -2.78
C LYS A 386 -24.39 12.85 -2.41
N VAL A 387 -23.45 11.99 -2.77
CA VAL A 387 -23.54 10.53 -2.53
C VAL A 387 -22.63 10.14 -1.35
N PRO A 388 -23.21 9.81 -0.19
CA PRO A 388 -22.42 9.34 0.94
C PRO A 388 -21.74 8.00 0.64
N LEU A 389 -20.45 7.89 0.92
CA LEU A 389 -19.62 6.73 0.59
C LEU A 389 -20.12 5.41 1.20
N HIS A 390 -20.70 5.47 2.39
CA HIS A 390 -21.24 4.27 3.06
C HIS A 390 -22.44 3.65 2.34
N LEU A 391 -23.10 4.40 1.45
CA LEU A 391 -24.19 3.90 0.61
C LEU A 391 -23.67 3.17 -0.64
N ILE A 392 -22.39 3.33 -1.00
CA ILE A 392 -21.79 2.61 -2.12
C ILE A 392 -21.37 1.24 -1.63
N PRO A 393 -21.80 0.14 -2.28
CA PRO A 393 -21.39 -1.21 -1.92
C PRO A 393 -19.86 -1.39 -1.96
N ASP A 394 -19.30 -2.12 -1.00
CA ASP A 394 -17.88 -2.46 -0.99
C ASP A 394 -17.58 -3.73 -1.82
N TRP A 395 -18.25 -3.86 -2.98
CA TRP A 395 -18.02 -4.97 -3.88
C TRP A 395 -16.68 -4.79 -4.59
N LYS A 396 -15.84 -5.82 -4.52
CA LYS A 396 -14.49 -5.82 -5.09
C LYS A 396 -14.50 -6.43 -6.49
N LEU A 397 -14.01 -5.67 -7.48
CA LEU A 397 -13.83 -6.21 -8.82
C LEU A 397 -12.71 -7.25 -8.84
N PRO A 398 -12.86 -8.37 -9.58
CA PRO A 398 -11.77 -9.31 -9.78
C PRO A 398 -10.56 -8.66 -10.46
N PHE A 399 -9.35 -9.13 -10.16
CA PHE A 399 -8.12 -8.60 -10.76
C PHE A 399 -8.12 -8.65 -12.29
N TRP A 400 -8.71 -9.68 -12.90
CA TRP A 400 -8.80 -9.78 -14.35
C TRP A 400 -9.69 -8.70 -14.99
N VAL A 401 -10.67 -8.17 -14.26
CA VAL A 401 -11.48 -7.01 -14.70
C VAL A 401 -10.63 -5.76 -14.63
N MET A 402 -9.91 -5.57 -13.52
CA MET A 402 -9.00 -4.42 -13.35
C MET A 402 -7.92 -4.39 -14.44
N ALA A 403 -7.36 -5.54 -14.81
CA ALA A 403 -6.35 -5.66 -15.85
C ALA A 403 -6.83 -5.25 -17.25
N LYS A 404 -8.14 -5.35 -17.52
CA LYS A 404 -8.76 -4.96 -18.79
C LYS A 404 -9.32 -3.53 -18.80
N GLY A 405 -9.38 -2.89 -17.63
CA GLY A 405 -9.84 -1.52 -17.49
C GLY A 405 -8.94 -0.54 -18.27
N LYS A 406 -9.54 0.32 -19.08
CA LYS A 406 -8.83 1.48 -19.64
C LYS A 406 -8.84 2.60 -18.61
N PRO A 407 -7.75 3.34 -18.42
CA PRO A 407 -7.81 4.54 -17.61
C PRO A 407 -8.83 5.50 -18.26
N PRO A 408 -9.61 6.26 -17.47
CA PRO A 408 -10.48 7.27 -18.02
C PRO A 408 -9.65 8.24 -18.88
N GLU A 409 -10.15 8.57 -20.06
CA GLU A 409 -9.54 9.61 -20.89
C GLU A 409 -9.51 10.90 -20.08
N LYS A 410 -8.32 11.28 -19.62
CA LYS A 410 -8.16 12.60 -19.03
C LYS A 410 -8.41 13.60 -20.17
N LYS A 411 -9.45 14.41 -20.04
CA LYS A 411 -9.59 15.60 -20.87
C LYS A 411 -8.38 16.47 -20.54
N HIS A 412 -7.32 16.31 -21.31
CA HIS A 412 -6.22 17.25 -21.26
C HIS A 412 -6.82 18.62 -21.59
N ALA A 413 -6.80 19.53 -20.63
CA ALA A 413 -7.00 20.93 -20.94
C ALA A 413 -5.91 21.28 -21.98
N GLN A 414 -6.38 21.59 -23.20
CA GLN A 414 -5.57 22.14 -24.25
C GLN A 414 -5.01 23.49 -23.80
#